data_b18d092d7ba6daf9322aecc2a4131471
#
_entry.id   b18d092d7ba6daf9322aecc2a4131471
#
_cell.length_a   1.000
_cell.length_b   1.000
_cell.length_c   1.000
_cell.angle_alpha   90.00
_cell.angle_beta   90.00
_cell.angle_gamma   90.00
#
_symmetry.space_group_name_H-M   'P 1'
#
loop_
_entity.id
_entity.type
_entity.pdbx_description
1 polymer ?
#
loop_
_entity_poly.entity_id
_entity_poly.type
_entity_poly.pdbx_seq_one_letter_code
_entity_poly.pdbx_strand_id
1 'polypeptide(L)'
;MSIRVDGRTILEHVNASVSEGEIVTIVGPNGSGKSTLLRAMIGAVSPAQGTVQRASGLRIGYVPQKLALDAALPMTVQRFLGLPKRISARDAINALDIAGVPDLRSRQMTKLSGGQFQRVLLARALLENPQLLLLDEATQGLDQPGAAAFYQRIEQVRRDLGCAVVMVSHDLHVVMAASDRVLCLNGHICCEGSPNTVADAPEYRALFGSGTKGTMALYQHKHSHSHHHDHHHAQDNTN
;
A
#
# COMPACT_ATOMS: atom_id res chain seq x y z
N MET A 1 20.75 -2.32 6.64
CA MET A 1 21.21 -2.95 5.38
C MET A 1 21.56 -1.91 4.34
N SER A 2 22.52 -2.22 3.43
CA SER A 2 22.84 -1.36 2.27
C SER A 2 22.73 -2.18 0.99
N ILE A 3 22.23 -1.54 -0.09
CA ILE A 3 21.99 -2.20 -1.39
C ILE A 3 22.76 -1.47 -2.48
N ARG A 4 23.45 -2.23 -3.31
CA ARG A 4 24.15 -1.74 -4.51
C ARG A 4 23.56 -2.40 -5.76
N VAL A 5 23.36 -1.60 -6.80
CA VAL A 5 22.92 -2.05 -8.12
C VAL A 5 23.86 -1.46 -9.15
N ASP A 6 24.42 -2.28 -10.04
CA ASP A 6 25.37 -1.86 -11.08
C ASP A 6 26.51 -0.99 -10.54
N GLY A 7 27.07 -1.39 -9.39
CA GLY A 7 28.17 -0.68 -8.73
C GLY A 7 27.79 0.59 -7.97
N ARG A 8 26.55 1.06 -8.08
CA ARG A 8 26.05 2.25 -7.38
C ARG A 8 25.32 1.89 -6.10
N THR A 9 25.58 2.59 -5.00
CA THR A 9 24.81 2.47 -3.77
C THR A 9 23.44 3.12 -3.97
N ILE A 10 22.37 2.34 -3.84
CA ILE A 10 20.98 2.80 -3.96
C ILE A 10 20.38 3.03 -2.58
N LEU A 11 20.66 2.12 -1.63
CA LEU A 11 20.22 2.23 -0.25
C LEU A 11 21.41 2.08 0.67
N GLU A 12 21.51 2.96 1.68
CA GLU A 12 22.59 2.99 2.64
C GLU A 12 22.04 3.00 4.07
N HIS A 13 22.58 2.09 4.91
CA HIS A 13 22.25 2.00 6.33
C HIS A 13 20.74 1.95 6.66
N VAL A 14 19.91 1.40 5.75
CA VAL A 14 18.47 1.28 5.99
C VAL A 14 18.22 0.28 7.12
N ASN A 15 17.50 0.74 8.14
CA ASN A 15 17.02 -0.08 9.25
C ASN A 15 15.52 0.18 9.44
N ALA A 16 14.70 -0.82 9.21
CA ALA A 16 13.24 -0.75 9.32
C ALA A 16 12.68 -2.11 9.68
N SER A 17 11.55 -2.12 10.31
CA SER A 17 10.76 -3.33 10.60
C SER A 17 9.31 -3.12 10.15
N VAL A 18 8.56 -4.21 10.02
CA VAL A 18 7.12 -4.19 9.76
C VAL A 18 6.49 -5.17 10.72
N SER A 19 5.49 -4.72 11.45
CA SER A 19 4.73 -5.53 12.40
C SER A 19 3.52 -6.18 11.72
N GLU A 20 3.02 -7.25 12.30
CA GLU A 20 1.82 -7.93 11.84
C GLU A 20 0.60 -6.99 11.89
N GLY A 21 -0.20 -6.98 10.84
CA GLY A 21 -1.37 -6.11 10.72
C GLY A 21 -1.08 -4.61 10.57
N GLU A 22 0.18 -4.18 10.48
CA GLU A 22 0.59 -2.78 10.34
C GLU A 22 0.52 -2.33 8.88
N ILE A 23 0.08 -1.08 8.64
CA ILE A 23 0.21 -0.39 7.36
C ILE A 23 1.37 0.58 7.42
N VAL A 24 2.44 0.27 6.71
CA VAL A 24 3.62 1.13 6.57
C VAL A 24 3.64 1.75 5.18
N THR A 25 3.70 3.07 5.10
CA THR A 25 3.86 3.76 3.82
C THR A 25 5.27 4.31 3.65
N ILE A 26 5.89 3.99 2.53
CA ILE A 26 7.19 4.50 2.14
C ILE A 26 6.98 5.69 1.20
N VAL A 27 7.46 6.85 1.59
CA VAL A 27 7.44 8.07 0.80
C VAL A 27 8.86 8.50 0.45
N GLY A 28 9.02 9.26 -0.63
CA GLY A 28 10.32 9.77 -1.03
C GLY A 28 10.35 10.17 -2.51
N PRO A 29 11.34 10.94 -2.96
CA PRO A 29 11.46 11.38 -4.35
C PRO A 29 11.67 10.20 -5.31
N ASN A 30 11.50 10.46 -6.61
CA ASN A 30 11.82 9.49 -7.63
C ASN A 30 13.30 9.13 -7.58
N GLY A 31 13.63 7.86 -7.69
CA GLY A 31 15.02 7.37 -7.58
C GLY A 31 15.54 7.19 -6.15
N SER A 32 14.77 7.48 -5.11
CA SER A 32 15.19 7.34 -3.71
C SER A 32 15.38 5.89 -3.22
N GLY A 33 15.05 4.89 -4.06
CA GLY A 33 15.24 3.47 -3.73
C GLY A 33 14.01 2.74 -3.21
N LYS A 34 12.80 3.34 -3.26
CA LYS A 34 11.56 2.73 -2.74
C LYS A 34 11.28 1.35 -3.32
N SER A 35 11.22 1.22 -4.64
CA SER A 35 11.01 -0.08 -5.30
C SER A 35 12.17 -1.06 -5.06
N THR A 36 13.40 -0.56 -4.88
CA THR A 36 14.56 -1.38 -4.53
C THR A 36 14.40 -1.95 -3.12
N LEU A 37 13.89 -1.15 -2.18
CA LEU A 37 13.57 -1.61 -0.83
C LEU A 37 12.51 -2.70 -0.85
N LEU A 38 11.40 -2.53 -1.59
CA LEU A 38 10.38 -3.57 -1.74
C LEU A 38 10.95 -4.85 -2.39
N ARG A 39 11.80 -4.71 -3.42
CA ARG A 39 12.45 -5.86 -4.05
C ARG A 39 13.40 -6.60 -3.09
N ALA A 40 14.06 -5.90 -2.19
CA ALA A 40 14.83 -6.54 -1.14
C ALA A 40 13.93 -7.26 -0.13
N MET A 41 12.78 -6.70 0.21
CA MET A 41 11.82 -7.34 1.11
C MET A 41 11.26 -8.65 0.54
N ILE A 42 11.04 -8.77 -0.77
CA ILE A 42 10.64 -10.05 -1.41
C ILE A 42 11.81 -10.99 -1.69
N GLY A 43 13.05 -10.54 -1.54
CA GLY A 43 14.25 -11.35 -1.83
C GLY A 43 14.70 -11.32 -3.29
N ALA A 44 14.14 -10.44 -4.12
CA ALA A 44 14.56 -10.27 -5.52
C ALA A 44 15.89 -9.49 -5.65
N VAL A 45 16.29 -8.77 -4.61
CA VAL A 45 17.58 -8.09 -4.51
C VAL A 45 18.21 -8.44 -3.17
N SER A 46 19.46 -8.87 -3.18
CA SER A 46 20.22 -9.16 -1.97
C SER A 46 20.95 -7.90 -1.49
N PRO A 47 20.98 -7.61 -0.18
CA PRO A 47 21.79 -6.52 0.36
C PRO A 47 23.29 -6.81 0.18
N ALA A 48 24.06 -5.75 -0.13
CA ALA A 48 25.52 -5.80 -0.16
C ALA A 48 26.12 -5.82 1.26
N GLN A 49 25.40 -5.22 2.22
CA GLN A 49 25.77 -5.21 3.65
C GLN A 49 24.51 -5.31 4.52
N GLY A 50 24.62 -6.01 5.63
CA GLY A 50 23.50 -6.29 6.52
C GLY A 50 22.60 -7.40 6.00
N THR A 51 21.40 -7.52 6.56
CA THR A 51 20.46 -8.62 6.28
C THR A 51 19.02 -8.13 6.17
N VAL A 52 18.21 -8.89 5.45
CA VAL A 52 16.75 -8.81 5.50
C VAL A 52 16.23 -10.06 6.20
N GLN A 53 15.71 -9.89 7.38
CA GLN A 53 15.12 -10.99 8.17
C GLN A 53 13.63 -11.11 7.82
N ARG A 54 13.17 -12.32 7.60
CA ARG A 54 11.76 -12.65 7.34
C ARG A 54 11.34 -13.78 8.26
N ALA A 55 10.10 -13.74 8.74
CA ALA A 55 9.54 -14.87 9.48
C ALA A 55 9.57 -16.14 8.61
N SER A 56 9.80 -17.28 9.24
CA SER A 56 9.81 -18.56 8.52
C SER A 56 8.45 -18.82 7.88
N GLY A 57 8.46 -19.17 6.59
CA GLY A 57 7.23 -19.44 5.85
C GLY A 57 6.38 -18.20 5.52
N LEU A 58 6.92 -16.97 5.69
CA LEU A 58 6.22 -15.74 5.38
C LEU A 58 5.72 -15.73 3.92
N ARG A 59 4.40 -15.65 3.74
CA ARG A 59 3.77 -15.50 2.42
C ARG A 59 3.65 -14.02 2.09
N ILE A 60 4.25 -13.64 0.96
CA ILE A 60 4.31 -12.24 0.50
C ILE A 60 3.51 -12.11 -0.79
N GLY A 61 2.50 -11.22 -0.80
CA GLY A 61 1.84 -10.75 -2.01
C GLY A 61 2.53 -9.49 -2.52
N TYR A 62 2.77 -9.39 -3.82
CA TYR A 62 3.41 -8.22 -4.41
C TYR A 62 2.62 -7.68 -5.60
N VAL A 63 2.30 -6.41 -5.56
CA VAL A 63 1.69 -5.63 -6.65
C VAL A 63 2.76 -4.68 -7.19
N PRO A 64 3.30 -4.93 -8.40
CA PRO A 64 4.33 -4.08 -8.98
C PRO A 64 3.75 -2.79 -9.53
N GLN A 65 4.57 -1.74 -9.60
CA GLN A 65 4.23 -0.46 -10.22
C GLN A 65 3.79 -0.61 -11.68
N LYS A 66 4.51 -1.43 -12.43
CA LYS A 66 4.23 -1.71 -13.85
C LYS A 66 4.41 -3.19 -14.14
N LEU A 67 3.50 -3.72 -14.91
CA LEU A 67 3.62 -5.05 -15.50
C LEU A 67 3.43 -4.88 -17.00
N ALA A 68 4.52 -5.04 -17.75
CA ALA A 68 4.45 -5.04 -19.22
C ALA A 68 3.89 -6.38 -19.67
N LEU A 69 2.74 -6.35 -20.35
CA LEU A 69 2.18 -7.50 -21.05
C LEU A 69 2.29 -7.23 -22.54
N ASP A 70 2.80 -8.22 -23.26
CA ASP A 70 2.81 -8.16 -24.73
C ASP A 70 1.35 -8.10 -25.24
N ALA A 71 1.02 -7.03 -25.96
CA ALA A 71 -0.32 -6.82 -26.49
C ALA A 71 -0.73 -7.93 -27.50
N ALA A 72 0.23 -8.56 -28.14
CA ALA A 72 0.01 -9.69 -29.04
C ALA A 72 -0.34 -10.99 -28.33
N LEU A 73 -0.05 -11.09 -27.01
CA LEU A 73 -0.34 -12.29 -26.23
C LEU A 73 -1.81 -12.32 -25.78
N PRO A 74 -2.66 -13.24 -26.29
CA PRO A 74 -4.04 -13.36 -25.85
C PRO A 74 -4.08 -13.95 -24.43
N MET A 75 -4.12 -13.09 -23.41
CA MET A 75 -4.13 -13.48 -22.01
C MET A 75 -5.41 -13.02 -21.31
N THR A 76 -6.26 -13.95 -20.93
CA THR A 76 -7.40 -13.64 -20.08
C THR A 76 -6.96 -13.46 -18.63
N VAL A 77 -7.79 -12.76 -17.83
CA VAL A 77 -7.57 -12.60 -16.38
C VAL A 77 -7.42 -13.96 -15.69
N GLN A 78 -8.28 -14.93 -15.99
CA GLN A 78 -8.18 -16.29 -15.45
C GLN A 78 -6.81 -16.92 -15.72
N ARG A 79 -6.30 -16.79 -16.96
CA ARG A 79 -4.98 -17.33 -17.32
C ARG A 79 -3.86 -16.62 -16.60
N PHE A 80 -3.93 -15.30 -16.50
CA PHE A 80 -2.96 -14.48 -15.78
C PHE A 80 -2.90 -14.85 -14.29
N LEU A 81 -4.04 -14.96 -13.62
CA LEU A 81 -4.11 -15.37 -12.22
C LEU A 81 -3.51 -16.76 -11.99
N GLY A 82 -3.64 -17.65 -12.97
CA GLY A 82 -3.10 -19.01 -12.92
C GLY A 82 -1.62 -19.15 -13.27
N LEU A 83 -0.84 -18.08 -13.30
CA LEU A 83 0.61 -18.14 -13.55
C LEU A 83 1.38 -18.08 -12.22
N PRO A 84 2.48 -18.85 -12.05
CA PRO A 84 2.94 -19.95 -12.90
C PRO A 84 2.18 -21.27 -12.66
N LYS A 85 1.35 -21.34 -11.61
CA LYS A 85 0.60 -22.55 -11.24
C LYS A 85 -0.87 -22.38 -11.63
N ARG A 86 -1.46 -23.40 -12.23
CA ARG A 86 -2.91 -23.40 -12.50
C ARG A 86 -3.69 -23.27 -11.21
N ILE A 87 -4.69 -22.40 -11.20
CA ILE A 87 -5.63 -22.21 -10.10
C ILE A 87 -7.03 -22.66 -10.53
N SER A 88 -7.86 -23.02 -9.56
CA SER A 88 -9.26 -23.35 -9.83
C SER A 88 -10.05 -22.10 -10.27
N ALA A 89 -11.15 -22.30 -10.96
CA ALA A 89 -12.06 -21.20 -11.30
C ALA A 89 -12.64 -20.53 -10.03
N ARG A 90 -12.85 -21.33 -8.98
CA ARG A 90 -13.36 -20.85 -7.68
C ARG A 90 -12.34 -19.91 -7.00
N ASP A 91 -11.07 -20.30 -6.97
CA ASP A 91 -10.03 -19.46 -6.34
C ASP A 91 -9.85 -18.14 -7.11
N ALA A 92 -9.91 -18.20 -8.45
CA ALA A 92 -9.87 -17.00 -9.28
C ALA A 92 -11.06 -16.07 -9.01
N ILE A 93 -12.27 -16.60 -8.90
CA ILE A 93 -13.48 -15.82 -8.58
C ILE A 93 -13.34 -15.19 -7.20
N ASN A 94 -12.96 -15.97 -6.20
CA ASN A 94 -12.79 -15.48 -4.83
C ASN A 94 -11.75 -14.34 -4.75
N ALA A 95 -10.61 -14.52 -5.41
CA ALA A 95 -9.56 -13.48 -5.42
C ALA A 95 -10.03 -12.19 -6.13
N LEU A 96 -10.76 -12.32 -7.23
CA LEU A 96 -11.34 -11.19 -7.95
C LEU A 96 -12.44 -10.49 -7.14
N ASP A 97 -13.25 -11.23 -6.42
CA ASP A 97 -14.28 -10.69 -5.54
C ASP A 97 -13.65 -9.88 -4.40
N ILE A 98 -12.65 -10.45 -3.70
CA ILE A 98 -11.87 -9.74 -2.68
C ILE A 98 -11.21 -8.48 -3.26
N ALA A 99 -10.73 -8.50 -4.49
CA ALA A 99 -10.18 -7.32 -5.15
C ALA A 99 -11.24 -6.33 -5.69
N GLY A 100 -12.54 -6.67 -5.62
CA GLY A 100 -13.67 -5.86 -6.06
C GLY A 100 -13.87 -5.80 -7.56
N VAL A 101 -13.55 -6.89 -8.28
CA VAL A 101 -13.71 -7.03 -9.75
C VAL A 101 -14.16 -8.44 -10.16
N PRO A 102 -15.25 -8.97 -9.59
CA PRO A 102 -15.66 -10.38 -9.76
C PRO A 102 -15.92 -10.78 -11.23
N ASP A 103 -16.39 -9.85 -12.05
CA ASP A 103 -16.85 -10.13 -13.41
C ASP A 103 -15.75 -10.14 -14.47
N LEU A 104 -14.48 -9.91 -14.06
CA LEU A 104 -13.37 -9.74 -15.01
C LEU A 104 -12.70 -11.05 -15.44
N ARG A 105 -13.06 -12.18 -14.88
CA ARG A 105 -12.38 -13.48 -15.07
C ARG A 105 -12.10 -13.84 -16.54
N SER A 106 -13.07 -13.66 -17.41
CA SER A 106 -12.96 -14.00 -18.86
C SER A 106 -12.43 -12.84 -19.71
N ARG A 107 -12.25 -11.64 -19.15
CA ARG A 107 -11.76 -10.48 -19.89
C ARG A 107 -10.30 -10.66 -20.28
N GLN A 108 -9.93 -10.06 -21.41
CA GLN A 108 -8.53 -9.95 -21.83
C GLN A 108 -7.83 -8.90 -21.00
N MET A 109 -6.61 -9.20 -20.52
CA MET A 109 -5.78 -8.29 -19.71
C MET A 109 -5.56 -6.95 -20.42
N THR A 110 -5.37 -6.98 -21.75
CA THR A 110 -5.15 -5.79 -22.60
C THR A 110 -6.39 -4.92 -22.79
N LYS A 111 -7.57 -5.38 -22.37
CA LYS A 111 -8.85 -4.65 -22.49
C LYS A 111 -9.32 -4.08 -21.15
N LEU A 112 -8.52 -4.19 -20.11
CA LEU A 112 -8.83 -3.65 -18.79
C LEU A 112 -8.52 -2.16 -18.73
N SER A 113 -9.35 -1.39 -18.00
CA SER A 113 -8.98 -0.04 -17.59
C SER A 113 -7.82 -0.10 -16.59
N GLY A 114 -7.11 1.01 -16.36
CA GLY A 114 -6.01 1.08 -15.39
C GLY A 114 -6.44 0.58 -14.01
N GLY A 115 -7.60 1.02 -13.51
CA GLY A 115 -8.12 0.57 -12.20
C GLY A 115 -8.50 -0.91 -12.17
N GLN A 116 -9.10 -1.42 -13.25
CA GLN A 116 -9.39 -2.85 -13.36
C GLN A 116 -8.10 -3.67 -13.38
N PHE A 117 -7.09 -3.21 -14.10
CA PHE A 117 -5.78 -3.86 -14.18
C PHE A 117 -5.12 -3.92 -12.81
N GLN A 118 -5.06 -2.81 -12.06
CA GLN A 118 -4.50 -2.77 -10.71
C GLN A 118 -5.25 -3.70 -9.74
N ARG A 119 -6.58 -3.75 -9.80
CA ARG A 119 -7.37 -4.69 -8.99
C ARG A 119 -7.13 -6.16 -9.36
N VAL A 120 -6.87 -6.46 -10.64
CA VAL A 120 -6.48 -7.82 -11.05
C VAL A 120 -5.07 -8.17 -10.56
N LEU A 121 -4.12 -7.21 -10.54
CA LEU A 121 -2.81 -7.42 -9.91
C LEU A 121 -2.95 -7.66 -8.40
N LEU A 122 -3.82 -6.92 -7.73
CA LEU A 122 -4.15 -7.16 -6.33
C LEU A 122 -4.74 -8.56 -6.13
N ALA A 123 -5.74 -8.96 -6.92
CA ALA A 123 -6.30 -10.32 -6.88
C ALA A 123 -5.21 -11.39 -7.00
N ARG A 124 -4.25 -11.19 -7.91
CA ARG A 124 -3.09 -12.07 -8.08
C ARG A 124 -2.22 -12.16 -6.84
N ALA A 125 -1.97 -11.02 -6.18
CA ALA A 125 -1.17 -10.97 -4.96
C ALA A 125 -1.87 -11.65 -3.76
N LEU A 126 -3.20 -11.69 -3.75
CA LEU A 126 -4.01 -12.25 -2.68
C LEU A 126 -4.22 -13.77 -2.78
N LEU A 127 -3.93 -14.41 -3.93
CA LEU A 127 -4.20 -15.84 -4.17
C LEU A 127 -3.53 -16.78 -3.17
N GLU A 128 -2.41 -16.40 -2.58
CA GLU A 128 -1.68 -17.25 -1.63
C GLU A 128 -1.93 -16.84 -0.16
N ASN A 129 -2.98 -16.07 0.10
CA ASN A 129 -3.34 -15.56 1.43
C ASN A 129 -2.09 -14.93 2.11
N PRO A 130 -1.59 -13.81 1.61
CA PRO A 130 -0.35 -13.21 2.09
C PRO A 130 -0.47 -12.74 3.53
N GLN A 131 0.62 -12.87 4.30
CA GLN A 131 0.81 -12.26 5.61
C GLN A 131 1.45 -10.88 5.50
N LEU A 132 2.09 -10.60 4.35
CA LEU A 132 2.64 -9.31 4.01
C LEU A 132 2.26 -8.96 2.56
N LEU A 133 1.58 -7.83 2.38
CA LEU A 133 1.21 -7.30 1.07
C LEU A 133 2.09 -6.09 0.74
N LEU A 134 2.81 -6.16 -0.37
CA LEU A 134 3.68 -5.09 -0.85
C LEU A 134 3.06 -4.43 -2.08
N LEU A 135 2.89 -3.11 -2.06
CA LEU A 135 2.25 -2.32 -3.11
C LEU A 135 3.24 -1.26 -3.62
N ASP A 136 3.71 -1.42 -4.84
CA ASP A 136 4.66 -0.49 -5.46
C ASP A 136 3.92 0.50 -6.35
N GLU A 137 3.57 1.69 -5.83
CA GLU A 137 2.79 2.74 -6.51
C GLU A 137 1.53 2.22 -7.21
N ALA A 138 0.80 1.31 -6.56
CA ALA A 138 -0.32 0.56 -7.15
C ALA A 138 -1.52 1.41 -7.59
N THR A 139 -1.54 2.71 -7.27
CA THR A 139 -2.58 3.66 -7.71
C THR A 139 -2.12 4.60 -8.80
N GLN A 140 -0.90 4.42 -9.33
CA GLN A 140 -0.40 5.26 -10.40
C GLN A 140 -1.30 5.15 -11.65
N GLY A 141 -1.77 6.28 -12.15
CA GLY A 141 -2.65 6.34 -13.32
C GLY A 141 -4.14 6.09 -13.03
N LEU A 142 -4.53 6.00 -11.76
CA LEU A 142 -5.92 6.05 -11.34
C LEU A 142 -6.34 7.52 -11.13
N ASP A 143 -7.62 7.80 -11.39
CA ASP A 143 -8.22 9.04 -10.93
C ASP A 143 -8.40 9.05 -9.40
N GLN A 144 -8.65 10.21 -8.81
CA GLN A 144 -8.79 10.32 -7.35
C GLN A 144 -9.86 9.39 -6.74
N PRO A 145 -11.09 9.27 -7.30
CA PRO A 145 -12.08 8.33 -6.80
C PRO A 145 -11.62 6.87 -6.89
N GLY A 146 -10.95 6.50 -7.99
CA GLY A 146 -10.40 5.16 -8.22
C GLY A 146 -9.30 4.81 -7.22
N ALA A 147 -8.41 5.76 -6.94
CA ALA A 147 -7.35 5.60 -5.95
C ALA A 147 -7.94 5.45 -4.53
N ALA A 148 -8.89 6.32 -4.14
CA ALA A 148 -9.55 6.22 -2.84
C ALA A 148 -10.26 4.87 -2.65
N ALA A 149 -11.01 4.42 -3.67
CA ALA A 149 -11.69 3.12 -3.65
C ALA A 149 -10.69 1.93 -3.61
N PHE A 150 -9.50 2.08 -4.21
CA PHE A 150 -8.45 1.07 -4.13
C PHE A 150 -7.89 0.97 -2.70
N TYR A 151 -7.61 2.09 -2.04
CA TYR A 151 -7.09 2.10 -0.67
C TYR A 151 -8.12 1.61 0.36
N GLN A 152 -9.39 1.96 0.21
CA GLN A 152 -10.47 1.38 1.02
C GLN A 152 -10.50 -0.16 0.90
N ARG A 153 -10.25 -0.68 -0.30
CA ARG A 153 -10.15 -2.13 -0.53
C ARG A 153 -8.93 -2.72 0.16
N ILE A 154 -7.77 -2.06 0.12
CA ILE A 154 -6.57 -2.51 0.84
C ILE A 154 -6.82 -2.57 2.35
N GLU A 155 -7.46 -1.55 2.92
CA GLU A 155 -7.82 -1.52 4.34
C GLU A 155 -8.78 -2.66 4.70
N GLN A 156 -9.74 -2.98 3.83
CA GLN A 156 -10.63 -4.13 4.02
C GLN A 156 -9.85 -5.45 3.97
N VAL A 157 -8.97 -5.63 2.98
CA VAL A 157 -8.09 -6.81 2.86
C VAL A 157 -7.22 -6.98 4.10
N ARG A 158 -6.61 -5.89 4.59
CA ARG A 158 -5.82 -5.91 5.83
C ARG A 158 -6.64 -6.47 7.00
N ARG A 159 -7.86 -5.95 7.19
CA ARG A 159 -8.74 -6.39 8.28
C ARG A 159 -9.17 -7.85 8.14
N ASP A 160 -9.55 -8.25 6.93
CA ASP A 160 -10.08 -9.59 6.68
C ASP A 160 -9.02 -10.68 6.77
N LEU A 161 -7.79 -10.39 6.32
CA LEU A 161 -6.68 -11.34 6.31
C LEU A 161 -5.72 -11.19 7.50
N GLY A 162 -5.81 -10.10 8.27
CA GLY A 162 -4.83 -9.78 9.33
C GLY A 162 -3.42 -9.52 8.80
N CYS A 163 -3.26 -9.24 7.49
CA CYS A 163 -1.96 -9.09 6.87
C CYS A 163 -1.35 -7.70 7.15
N ALA A 164 -0.01 -7.64 7.23
CA ALA A 164 0.69 -6.38 7.16
C ALA A 164 0.70 -5.84 5.72
N VAL A 165 0.74 -4.52 5.57
CA VAL A 165 0.81 -3.85 4.27
C VAL A 165 1.99 -2.89 4.24
N VAL A 166 2.84 -3.00 3.23
CA VAL A 166 3.84 -1.98 2.93
C VAL A 166 3.52 -1.39 1.57
N MET A 167 3.28 -0.10 1.52
CA MET A 167 2.95 0.58 0.27
C MET A 167 3.93 1.70 -0.04
N VAL A 168 4.24 1.87 -1.31
CA VAL A 168 4.89 3.06 -1.85
C VAL A 168 3.82 3.99 -2.37
N SER A 169 3.78 5.21 -1.87
CA SER A 169 2.85 6.24 -2.34
C SER A 169 3.50 7.61 -2.36
N HIS A 170 3.09 8.44 -3.31
CA HIS A 170 3.39 9.87 -3.34
C HIS A 170 2.13 10.73 -3.08
N ASP A 171 0.98 10.08 -2.85
CA ASP A 171 -0.28 10.74 -2.53
C ASP A 171 -0.39 10.94 -1.01
N LEU A 172 -0.21 12.19 -0.59
CA LEU A 172 -0.24 12.58 0.81
C LEU A 172 -1.60 12.32 1.50
N HIS A 173 -2.70 12.45 0.77
CA HIS A 173 -4.03 12.20 1.33
C HIS A 173 -4.17 10.74 1.76
N VAL A 174 -3.62 9.86 0.96
CA VAL A 174 -3.59 8.43 1.24
C VAL A 174 -2.69 8.12 2.41
N VAL A 175 -1.47 8.68 2.41
CA VAL A 175 -0.51 8.48 3.49
C VAL A 175 -1.13 8.87 4.83
N MET A 176 -1.81 10.04 4.89
CA MET A 176 -2.43 10.54 6.11
C MET A 176 -3.64 9.72 6.56
N ALA A 177 -4.42 9.18 5.63
CA ALA A 177 -5.69 8.51 5.94
C ALA A 177 -5.54 7.01 6.21
N ALA A 178 -4.55 6.34 5.60
CA ALA A 178 -4.47 4.88 5.57
C ALA A 178 -3.24 4.30 6.26
N SER A 179 -2.28 5.11 6.73
CA SER A 179 -1.02 4.61 7.27
C SER A 179 -1.00 4.61 8.80
N ASP A 180 -0.53 3.52 9.39
CA ASP A 180 -0.17 3.49 10.81
C ASP A 180 1.20 4.16 11.02
N ARG A 181 2.14 3.95 10.06
CA ARG A 181 3.49 4.51 10.10
C ARG A 181 3.99 4.88 8.71
N VAL A 182 4.81 5.92 8.64
CA VAL A 182 5.42 6.45 7.42
C VAL A 182 6.93 6.40 7.55
N LEU A 183 7.60 5.97 6.47
CA LEU A 183 9.05 5.98 6.31
C LEU A 183 9.42 6.94 5.17
N CYS A 184 10.22 7.95 5.47
CA CYS A 184 10.78 8.84 4.45
C CYS A 184 12.09 8.28 3.94
N LEU A 185 12.14 7.95 2.65
CA LEU A 185 13.30 7.33 2.02
C LEU A 185 13.95 8.27 1.00
N ASN A 186 15.26 8.48 1.18
CA ASN A 186 16.10 9.18 0.21
C ASN A 186 17.51 8.56 0.19
N GLY A 187 17.61 7.32 -0.32
CA GLY A 187 18.81 6.51 -0.22
C GLY A 187 19.03 5.92 1.19
N HIS A 188 18.52 6.56 2.22
CA HIS A 188 18.46 6.13 3.61
C HIS A 188 17.10 6.54 4.22
N ILE A 189 16.77 6.05 5.39
CA ILE A 189 15.56 6.53 6.11
C ILE A 189 15.94 7.84 6.80
N CYS A 190 15.35 8.94 6.32
CA CYS A 190 15.61 10.28 6.85
C CYS A 190 14.62 10.71 7.94
N CYS A 191 13.40 10.17 7.93
CA CYS A 191 12.42 10.33 9.00
C CYS A 191 11.47 9.14 9.05
N GLU A 192 10.90 8.89 10.23
CA GLU A 192 9.99 7.79 10.50
C GLU A 192 9.04 8.18 11.64
N GLY A 193 7.79 7.76 11.56
CA GLY A 193 6.80 7.99 12.61
C GLY A 193 5.37 7.89 12.13
N SER A 194 4.44 8.35 12.98
CA SER A 194 3.04 8.49 12.55
C SER A 194 2.93 9.50 11.41
N PRO A 195 1.87 9.43 10.57
CA PRO A 195 1.68 10.40 9.50
C PRO A 195 1.81 11.86 9.95
N ASN A 196 1.21 12.22 11.10
CA ASN A 196 1.29 13.57 11.65
C ASN A 196 2.72 13.95 12.06
N THR A 197 3.44 13.03 12.72
CA THR A 197 4.84 13.25 13.15
C THR A 197 5.73 13.50 11.94
N VAL A 198 5.58 12.71 10.88
CA VAL A 198 6.37 12.84 9.66
C VAL A 198 6.03 14.13 8.92
N ALA A 199 4.77 14.52 8.87
CA ALA A 199 4.31 15.76 8.26
C ALA A 199 4.99 17.01 8.84
N ASP A 200 5.29 16.98 10.13
CA ASP A 200 5.95 18.07 10.84
C ASP A 200 7.47 18.01 10.79
N ALA A 201 8.04 16.89 10.35
CA ALA A 201 9.47 16.68 10.29
C ALA A 201 10.16 17.62 9.28
N PRO A 202 11.25 18.30 9.65
CA PRO A 202 12.00 19.18 8.75
C PRO A 202 12.58 18.42 7.54
N GLU A 203 12.98 17.17 7.73
CA GLU A 203 13.51 16.30 6.67
C GLU A 203 12.44 16.01 5.60
N TYR A 204 11.20 15.78 6.03
CA TYR A 204 10.08 15.61 5.10
C TYR A 204 9.82 16.89 4.30
N ARG A 205 9.86 18.05 4.96
CA ARG A 205 9.69 19.36 4.31
C ARG A 205 10.81 19.66 3.33
N ALA A 206 12.03 19.23 3.64
CA ALA A 206 13.17 19.38 2.74
C ALA A 206 13.01 18.53 1.47
N LEU A 207 12.41 17.33 1.57
CA LEU A 207 12.19 16.43 0.43
C LEU A 207 11.05 16.89 -0.49
N PHE A 208 9.96 17.42 0.07
CA PHE A 208 8.72 17.69 -0.66
C PHE A 208 8.37 19.18 -0.80
N GLY A 209 9.17 20.06 -0.20
CA GLY A 209 9.01 21.52 -0.24
C GLY A 209 7.97 22.06 0.75
N SER A 210 8.03 23.36 1.02
CA SER A 210 7.12 24.04 1.96
C SER A 210 5.68 24.21 1.45
N GLY A 211 5.42 23.90 0.17
CA GLY A 211 4.09 23.97 -0.45
C GLY A 211 3.09 22.93 0.04
N THR A 212 3.54 21.89 0.72
CA THR A 212 2.69 20.81 1.25
C THR A 212 1.94 21.17 2.53
N LYS A 213 2.27 22.30 3.19
CA LYS A 213 1.54 22.76 4.39
C LYS A 213 0.05 23.01 4.16
N GLY A 214 -0.33 23.48 2.97
CA GLY A 214 -1.74 23.75 2.63
C GLY A 214 -2.55 22.47 2.40
N THR A 215 -1.94 21.44 1.83
CA THR A 215 -2.62 20.16 1.52
C THR A 215 -2.77 19.27 2.74
N MET A 216 -1.85 19.32 3.69
CA MET A 216 -1.92 18.57 4.96
C MET A 216 -2.87 19.19 5.98
N ALA A 217 -2.95 20.53 6.05
CA ALA A 217 -3.80 21.25 7.01
C ALA A 217 -5.31 21.08 6.74
N LEU A 218 -5.70 20.72 5.52
CA LEU A 218 -7.11 20.59 5.14
C LEU A 218 -7.78 19.29 5.58
N TYR A 219 -7.04 18.32 6.14
CA TYR A 219 -7.59 17.00 6.49
C TYR A 219 -7.71 16.70 7.98
N GLN A 220 -7.66 17.73 8.84
CA GLN A 220 -8.06 17.56 10.25
C GLN A 220 -9.59 17.57 10.38
N HIS A 221 -10.28 16.53 9.92
CA HIS A 221 -11.63 16.25 10.37
C HIS A 221 -11.59 15.77 11.82
N LYS A 222 -11.90 16.68 12.74
CA LYS A 222 -12.16 16.36 14.13
C LYS A 222 -13.38 15.43 14.21
N HIS A 223 -13.14 14.17 14.47
CA HIS A 223 -14.16 13.30 15.04
C HIS A 223 -14.26 13.57 16.54
N SER A 224 -14.94 14.67 16.90
CA SER A 224 -15.36 14.89 18.28
C SER A 224 -16.77 14.33 18.44
N HIS A 225 -16.88 13.07 18.83
CA HIS A 225 -18.10 12.54 19.42
C HIS A 225 -18.14 12.93 20.89
N SER A 226 -18.66 14.13 21.18
CA SER A 226 -19.09 14.50 22.53
C SER A 226 -20.55 14.07 22.68
N HIS A 227 -20.75 12.94 23.34
CA HIS A 227 -22.07 12.59 23.86
C HIS A 227 -22.34 13.47 25.10
N HIS A 228 -23.08 14.54 24.90
CA HIS A 228 -23.75 15.25 26.01
C HIS A 228 -25.05 14.52 26.31
N HIS A 229 -25.08 13.81 27.42
CA HIS A 229 -26.31 13.40 28.08
C HIS A 229 -26.78 14.54 28.96
N ASP A 230 -27.72 15.34 28.46
CA ASP A 230 -28.50 16.27 29.31
C ASP A 230 -29.63 15.48 29.97
N HIS A 231 -29.48 15.19 31.24
CA HIS A 231 -30.57 14.78 32.12
C HIS A 231 -31.35 16.03 32.56
N HIS A 232 -32.49 16.31 31.93
CA HIS A 232 -33.49 17.19 32.48
C HIS A 232 -34.30 16.45 33.54
N HIS A 233 -34.08 16.81 34.79
CA HIS A 233 -35.01 16.55 35.88
C HIS A 233 -36.19 17.54 35.76
N ALA A 234 -37.36 17.02 35.45
CA ALA A 234 -38.62 17.74 35.67
C ALA A 234 -38.91 17.75 37.18
N GLN A 235 -39.03 18.93 37.77
CA GLN A 235 -39.64 19.09 39.07
C GLN A 235 -41.10 19.54 38.88
N ASP A 236 -42.01 18.66 39.30
CA ASP A 236 -43.40 19.00 39.59
C ASP A 236 -43.42 20.06 40.69
N ASN A 237 -44.24 21.09 40.50
CA ASN A 237 -44.80 21.88 41.59
C ASN A 237 -46.25 22.22 41.26
N THR A 238 -47.13 21.53 42.00
CA THR A 238 -48.51 21.88 42.27
C THR A 238 -48.62 23.22 43.06
N ASN A 239 -49.40 24.13 42.55
CA ASN A 239 -50.48 24.79 43.29
C ASN A 239 -51.35 25.62 42.32
#